data_8f278c7b6ed41482dff464417f902808
#
_entry.id   8f278c7b6ed41482dff464417f902808
#
_cell.length_a   1.000
_cell.length_b   1.000
_cell.length_c   1.000
_cell.angle_alpha   90.00
_cell.angle_beta   90.00
_cell.angle_gamma   90.00
#
_symmetry.space_group_name_H-M   'P 1'
#
loop_
_entity.id
_entity.type
_entity.pdbx_description
1 polymer ?
#
loop_
_entity_poly.entity_id
_entity_poly.type
_entity_poly.pdbx_seq_one_letter_code
_entity_poly.pdbx_strand_id
1 'polypeptide(L)'
;DLEENEEEKEEEEAESEKPKTRTEEKTVWEWELMNPQKAIWSRDKSEITDEEYTNFYKTLVRNSEQEPLTWTHFKAEGEIDFKCILYLPKKAAADLYEDFYHKKMQNLHLYVRKVLIADSFDDLLPRYLSFVVGVVDSDDLPLNVSREQLSQDKVLKVMGKKIVRKAIEMIKKLAEEKPAEEKPAEEAEKTEEAAEPKEPKEEAKSVEEDNANYIELWEQFGKSLKIGVIEDSANRNKLAKLLRYKTSLSEGKWTSLDHYVERMKDWQKQIYYVSADSVEKAESSMFLDAFKKRGVEVLYFTEPIDEYVAQNLREFSGKSLQDITKEGVEFGDEKEHAKKVQKEYENRFEVLTSWMKELLGDKVDKVEVTATLEAAPAV
;
A
#
# COMPACT_ATOMS: atom_id res chain seq x y z
N ASP A 1 -6.24 -72.07 63.79
CA ASP A 1 -6.92 -72.80 62.67
C ASP A 1 -8.47 -72.67 62.68
N LEU A 2 -9.08 -72.03 63.70
CA LEU A 2 -10.52 -71.74 63.74
C LEU A 2 -10.84 -70.22 63.60
N GLU A 3 -9.86 -69.36 63.92
CA GLU A 3 -10.04 -67.88 63.79
C GLU A 3 -9.85 -67.38 62.38
N GLU A 4 -8.92 -67.99 61.58
CA GLU A 4 -8.70 -67.62 60.19
C GLU A 4 -9.88 -67.97 59.25
N ASN A 5 -10.76 -68.92 59.69
CA ASN A 5 -11.90 -69.31 58.89
C ASN A 5 -13.15 -68.46 59.14
N GLU A 6 -13.19 -67.66 60.21
CA GLU A 6 -14.30 -66.74 60.50
C GLU A 6 -14.07 -65.38 59.83
N GLU A 7 -12.78 -64.90 59.71
CA GLU A 7 -12.49 -63.68 59.00
C GLU A 7 -12.68 -63.79 57.46
N GLU A 8 -12.33 -64.96 56.90
CA GLU A 8 -12.55 -65.18 55.43
C GLU A 8 -14.06 -65.31 55.11
N LYS A 9 -14.91 -65.77 56.07
CA LYS A 9 -16.34 -65.79 55.85
C LYS A 9 -17.02 -64.42 56.03
N GLU A 10 -16.51 -63.59 56.91
CA GLU A 10 -17.03 -62.22 57.07
C GLU A 10 -16.57 -61.33 55.88
N GLU A 11 -15.41 -61.57 55.27
CA GLU A 11 -15.02 -60.89 54.06
C GLU A 11 -15.82 -61.33 52.82
N GLU A 12 -16.17 -62.60 52.68
CA GLU A 12 -17.02 -63.08 51.58
C GLU A 12 -18.50 -62.63 51.75
N GLU A 13 -18.99 -62.45 52.94
CA GLU A 13 -20.34 -61.94 53.21
C GLU A 13 -20.37 -60.39 52.99
N ALA A 14 -19.28 -59.68 53.31
CA ALA A 14 -19.18 -58.24 53.07
C ALA A 14 -19.01 -57.89 51.57
N GLU A 15 -18.45 -58.78 50.75
CA GLU A 15 -18.42 -58.60 49.27
C GLU A 15 -19.74 -58.89 48.58
N SER A 16 -20.64 -59.69 49.24
CA SER A 16 -21.94 -60.03 48.65
C SER A 16 -22.98 -58.94 48.80
N GLU A 17 -22.81 -57.93 49.66
CA GLU A 17 -23.73 -56.81 49.87
C GLU A 17 -23.48 -55.54 49.04
N LYS A 18 -22.47 -55.56 48.18
CA LYS A 18 -22.31 -54.43 47.22
C LYS A 18 -23.50 -54.47 46.22
N PRO A 19 -24.27 -53.40 46.10
CA PRO A 19 -25.38 -53.38 45.14
C PRO A 19 -24.82 -53.59 43.76
N LYS A 20 -25.19 -54.67 43.08
CA LYS A 20 -24.87 -54.94 41.70
C LYS A 20 -25.50 -53.84 40.83
N THR A 21 -24.82 -52.74 40.63
CA THR A 21 -25.21 -51.73 39.67
C THR A 21 -25.18 -52.34 38.28
N ARG A 22 -26.34 -52.59 37.71
CA ARG A 22 -26.45 -52.92 36.29
C ARG A 22 -26.26 -51.62 35.51
N THR A 23 -25.20 -51.52 34.73
CA THR A 23 -25.05 -50.47 33.75
C THR A 23 -26.05 -50.76 32.63
N GLU A 24 -27.14 -50.03 32.61
CA GLU A 24 -28.05 -50.02 31.47
C GLU A 24 -27.55 -49.01 30.48
N GLU A 25 -27.08 -49.42 29.33
CA GLU A 25 -26.79 -48.54 28.21
C GLU A 25 -28.11 -48.00 27.66
N LYS A 26 -28.38 -46.75 27.97
CA LYS A 26 -29.53 -46.03 27.46
C LYS A 26 -29.09 -45.19 26.27
N THR A 27 -29.46 -45.57 25.07
CA THR A 27 -29.23 -44.77 23.87
C THR A 27 -30.08 -43.52 23.95
N VAL A 28 -29.43 -42.36 24.19
CA VAL A 28 -30.08 -41.04 24.17
C VAL A 28 -29.80 -40.43 22.82
N TRP A 29 -30.85 -40.10 22.10
CA TRP A 29 -30.73 -39.36 20.83
C TRP A 29 -30.80 -37.88 21.15
N GLU A 30 -29.65 -37.16 20.96
CA GLU A 30 -29.59 -35.73 21.10
C GLU A 30 -29.21 -35.11 19.74
N TRP A 31 -29.83 -33.95 19.46
CA TRP A 31 -29.47 -33.19 18.27
C TRP A 31 -28.15 -32.48 18.53
N GLU A 32 -27.10 -32.87 17.80
CA GLU A 32 -25.82 -32.20 17.81
C GLU A 32 -25.75 -31.20 16.65
N LEU A 33 -25.39 -29.95 16.95
CA LEU A 33 -25.22 -28.94 15.95
C LEU A 33 -23.87 -29.17 15.23
N MET A 34 -23.93 -29.80 14.05
CA MET A 34 -22.73 -30.17 13.25
C MET A 34 -21.89 -28.99 12.80
N ASN A 35 -22.47 -27.79 12.71
CA ASN A 35 -21.77 -26.57 12.31
C ASN A 35 -22.07 -25.43 13.30
N PRO A 36 -21.43 -25.40 14.47
CA PRO A 36 -21.70 -24.43 15.53
C PRO A 36 -21.11 -23.04 15.19
N GLN A 37 -20.14 -22.96 14.28
CA GLN A 37 -19.47 -21.72 13.96
C GLN A 37 -20.29 -20.90 12.96
N LYS A 38 -20.64 -19.68 13.37
CA LYS A 38 -21.20 -18.67 12.46
C LYS A 38 -20.12 -18.17 11.53
N ALA A 39 -20.49 -17.80 10.29
CA ALA A 39 -19.58 -17.17 9.34
C ALA A 39 -18.88 -15.97 10.00
N ILE A 40 -17.56 -15.90 9.89
CA ILE A 40 -16.72 -14.90 10.59
C ILE A 40 -17.15 -13.46 10.26
N TRP A 41 -17.53 -13.17 9.01
CA TRP A 41 -18.00 -11.84 8.58
C TRP A 41 -19.37 -11.46 9.15
N SER A 42 -20.09 -12.42 9.76
CA SER A 42 -21.40 -12.19 10.39
C SER A 42 -21.31 -11.93 11.89
N ARG A 43 -20.17 -12.22 12.51
CA ARG A 43 -19.91 -12.02 13.94
C ARG A 43 -19.51 -10.57 14.22
N ASP A 44 -19.60 -10.15 15.47
CA ASP A 44 -19.08 -8.85 15.88
C ASP A 44 -17.54 -8.88 15.90
N LYS A 45 -16.92 -7.74 15.54
CA LYS A 45 -15.45 -7.62 15.52
C LYS A 45 -14.81 -7.87 16.87
N SER A 46 -15.49 -7.50 17.95
CA SER A 46 -15.01 -7.67 19.33
C SER A 46 -14.95 -9.14 19.77
N GLU A 47 -15.66 -10.02 19.08
CA GLU A 47 -15.72 -11.45 19.38
C GLU A 47 -14.71 -12.29 18.57
N ILE A 48 -13.98 -11.67 17.64
CA ILE A 48 -13.10 -12.35 16.70
C ILE A 48 -11.66 -12.05 17.05
N THR A 49 -10.84 -13.08 17.21
CA THR A 49 -9.41 -12.93 17.45
C THR A 49 -8.62 -12.74 16.16
N ASP A 50 -7.43 -12.16 16.27
CA ASP A 50 -6.53 -11.98 15.12
C ASP A 50 -6.09 -13.31 14.49
N GLU A 51 -6.00 -14.35 15.31
CA GLU A 51 -5.72 -15.71 14.85
C GLU A 51 -6.86 -16.26 13.98
N GLU A 52 -8.13 -16.00 14.36
CA GLU A 52 -9.29 -16.40 13.56
C GLU A 52 -9.31 -15.69 12.21
N TYR A 53 -8.97 -14.38 12.15
CA TYR A 53 -8.84 -13.65 10.90
C TYR A 53 -7.72 -14.22 10.02
N THR A 54 -6.57 -14.52 10.61
CA THR A 54 -5.42 -15.10 9.89
C THR A 54 -5.75 -16.49 9.35
N ASN A 55 -6.38 -17.34 10.15
CA ASN A 55 -6.78 -18.69 9.73
C ASN A 55 -7.84 -18.65 8.61
N PHE A 56 -8.76 -17.70 8.70
CA PHE A 56 -9.74 -17.49 7.64
C PHE A 56 -9.10 -17.04 6.33
N TYR A 57 -8.10 -16.13 6.40
CA TYR A 57 -7.32 -15.72 5.23
C TYR A 57 -6.61 -16.91 4.57
N LYS A 58 -5.92 -17.75 5.37
CA LYS A 58 -5.25 -18.96 4.87
C LYS A 58 -6.22 -19.90 4.14
N THR A 59 -7.44 -19.99 4.61
CA THR A 59 -8.51 -20.77 3.98
C THR A 59 -8.97 -20.16 2.66
N LEU A 60 -9.11 -18.83 2.58
CA LEU A 60 -9.50 -18.11 1.35
C LEU A 60 -8.47 -18.26 0.25
N VAL A 61 -7.19 -18.06 0.58
CA VAL A 61 -6.07 -18.13 -0.38
C VAL A 61 -5.71 -19.58 -0.71
N ARG A 62 -6.24 -20.56 0.05
CA ARG A 62 -5.89 -21.99 -0.05
C ARG A 62 -4.39 -22.25 0.11
N ASN A 63 -3.74 -21.41 0.90
CA ASN A 63 -2.31 -21.53 1.21
C ASN A 63 -2.10 -21.30 2.72
N SER A 64 -1.65 -22.35 3.41
CA SER A 64 -1.45 -22.33 4.86
C SER A 64 -0.23 -21.54 5.32
N GLU A 65 0.71 -21.27 4.41
CA GLU A 65 1.99 -20.60 4.74
C GLU A 65 1.89 -19.06 4.59
N GLN A 66 0.89 -18.57 3.85
CA GLN A 66 0.73 -17.14 3.65
C GLN A 66 -0.06 -16.49 4.78
N GLU A 67 0.46 -15.38 5.28
CA GLU A 67 -0.20 -14.53 6.26
C GLU A 67 -0.60 -13.20 5.63
N PRO A 68 -1.73 -12.62 6.07
CA PRO A 68 -2.10 -11.29 5.63
C PRO A 68 -1.22 -10.25 6.30
N LEU A 69 -0.94 -9.15 5.60
CA LEU A 69 -0.24 -8.00 6.15
C LEU A 69 -1.14 -7.22 7.11
N THR A 70 -2.37 -7.00 6.69
CA THR A 70 -3.44 -6.38 7.48
C THR A 70 -4.80 -6.73 6.92
N TRP A 71 -5.86 -6.44 7.68
CA TRP A 71 -7.24 -6.64 7.24
C TRP A 71 -8.19 -5.55 7.73
N THR A 72 -9.33 -5.47 7.10
CA THR A 72 -10.41 -4.62 7.55
C THR A 72 -11.73 -5.38 7.50
N HIS A 73 -12.46 -5.39 8.61
CA HIS A 73 -13.80 -5.95 8.71
C HIS A 73 -14.78 -4.80 8.90
N PHE A 74 -15.78 -4.68 8.07
CA PHE A 74 -16.76 -3.61 8.16
C PHE A 74 -18.15 -4.05 7.70
N LYS A 75 -19.16 -3.37 8.24
CA LYS A 75 -20.54 -3.43 7.80
C LYS A 75 -20.86 -2.10 7.12
N ALA A 76 -21.40 -2.15 5.94
CA ALA A 76 -21.91 -0.99 5.22
C ALA A 76 -23.44 -0.99 5.34
N GLU A 77 -23.99 0.13 5.79
CA GLU A 77 -25.42 0.36 5.92
C GLU A 77 -25.84 1.48 4.97
N GLY A 78 -27.09 1.44 4.50
CA GLY A 78 -27.66 2.49 3.64
C GLY A 78 -28.56 1.93 2.54
N GLU A 79 -28.40 2.38 1.31
CA GLU A 79 -29.16 1.87 0.15
C GLU A 79 -29.03 0.35 -0.04
N ILE A 80 -27.88 -0.20 0.35
CA ILE A 80 -27.55 -1.61 0.26
C ILE A 80 -26.74 -1.95 1.50
N ASP A 81 -27.21 -2.94 2.23
CA ASP A 81 -26.54 -3.48 3.41
C ASP A 81 -25.64 -4.64 3.01
N PHE A 82 -24.38 -4.58 3.39
CA PHE A 82 -23.44 -5.68 3.20
C PHE A 82 -22.36 -5.72 4.26
N LYS A 83 -21.85 -6.90 4.51
CA LYS A 83 -20.72 -7.18 5.38
C LYS A 83 -19.52 -7.56 4.53
N CYS A 84 -18.35 -7.09 4.93
CA CYS A 84 -17.14 -7.32 4.15
C CYS A 84 -15.93 -7.48 5.04
N ILE A 85 -15.07 -8.44 4.69
CA ILE A 85 -13.71 -8.56 5.21
C ILE A 85 -12.77 -8.48 4.03
N LEU A 86 -11.84 -7.52 4.07
CA LEU A 86 -10.77 -7.36 3.09
C LEU A 86 -9.42 -7.61 3.74
N TYR A 87 -8.53 -8.27 3.01
CA TYR A 87 -7.17 -8.58 3.41
C TYR A 87 -6.16 -8.01 2.42
N LEU A 88 -5.05 -7.53 2.92
CA LEU A 88 -3.85 -7.25 2.12
C LEU A 88 -2.88 -8.42 2.25
N PRO A 89 -2.53 -9.09 1.17
CA PRO A 89 -1.53 -10.14 1.19
C PRO A 89 -0.14 -9.58 1.46
N LYS A 90 0.71 -10.36 2.10
CA LYS A 90 2.10 -10.01 2.34
C LYS A 90 2.97 -10.16 1.08
N LYS A 91 2.64 -11.13 0.21
CA LYS A 91 3.37 -11.40 -1.02
C LYS A 91 2.44 -11.36 -2.22
N ALA A 92 2.94 -10.78 -3.31
CA ALA A 92 2.26 -10.80 -4.59
C ALA A 92 2.26 -12.24 -5.18
N ALA A 93 1.19 -12.60 -5.89
CA ALA A 93 1.20 -13.79 -6.72
C ALA A 93 2.22 -13.61 -7.85
N ALA A 94 2.97 -14.67 -8.18
CA ALA A 94 4.04 -14.62 -9.19
C ALA A 94 3.55 -14.11 -10.55
N ASP A 95 2.30 -14.39 -10.85
CA ASP A 95 1.65 -14.08 -12.14
C ASP A 95 0.83 -12.78 -12.12
N LEU A 96 0.93 -11.97 -11.05
CA LEU A 96 0.15 -10.73 -10.88
C LEU A 96 0.30 -9.75 -12.04
N TYR A 97 1.50 -9.67 -12.63
CA TYR A 97 1.82 -8.73 -13.71
C TYR A 97 1.98 -9.38 -15.08
N GLU A 98 2.02 -10.72 -15.19
CA GLU A 98 2.24 -11.42 -16.45
C GLU A 98 1.04 -11.29 -17.41
N ASP A 99 -0.16 -11.29 -16.87
CA ASP A 99 -1.40 -11.20 -17.67
C ASP A 99 -2.43 -10.22 -17.06
N PHE A 100 -1.92 -9.06 -16.64
CA PHE A 100 -2.67 -8.06 -15.88
C PHE A 100 -4.00 -7.63 -16.54
N TYR A 101 -4.06 -7.64 -17.88
CA TYR A 101 -5.25 -7.20 -18.62
C TYR A 101 -6.24 -8.33 -18.96
N HIS A 102 -5.80 -9.59 -18.97
CA HIS A 102 -6.61 -10.71 -19.48
C HIS A 102 -7.03 -11.71 -18.42
N LYS A 103 -6.29 -11.78 -17.31
CA LYS A 103 -6.56 -12.74 -16.25
C LYS A 103 -7.67 -12.24 -15.32
N LYS A 104 -8.69 -13.09 -15.11
CA LYS A 104 -9.68 -12.88 -14.06
C LYS A 104 -9.04 -13.20 -12.71
N MET A 105 -8.92 -12.19 -11.86
CA MET A 105 -8.38 -12.36 -10.51
C MET A 105 -9.46 -12.91 -9.59
N GLN A 106 -9.24 -14.08 -9.00
CA GLN A 106 -10.18 -14.79 -8.14
C GLN A 106 -9.99 -14.42 -6.67
N ASN A 107 -9.99 -13.14 -6.34
CA ASN A 107 -9.59 -12.71 -5.00
C ASN A 107 -10.75 -12.23 -4.13
N LEU A 108 -11.91 -11.94 -4.71
CA LEU A 108 -13.07 -11.48 -3.98
C LEU A 108 -14.24 -12.44 -4.14
N HIS A 109 -14.65 -13.07 -3.03
CA HIS A 109 -15.77 -14.00 -3.00
C HIS A 109 -17.07 -13.26 -2.65
N LEU A 110 -18.10 -13.43 -3.47
CA LEU A 110 -19.40 -12.84 -3.27
C LEU A 110 -20.38 -13.86 -2.68
N TYR A 111 -20.91 -13.53 -1.52
CA TYR A 111 -21.97 -14.27 -0.87
C TYR A 111 -23.28 -13.47 -0.90
N VAL A 112 -24.39 -14.19 -0.99
CA VAL A 112 -25.71 -13.62 -0.80
C VAL A 112 -26.43 -14.50 0.23
N ARG A 113 -26.82 -13.89 1.35
CA ARG A 113 -27.40 -14.59 2.49
C ARG A 113 -26.57 -15.82 2.92
N LYS A 114 -25.25 -15.62 3.03
CA LYS A 114 -24.25 -16.66 3.40
C LYS A 114 -24.11 -17.82 2.40
N VAL A 115 -24.68 -17.70 1.20
CA VAL A 115 -24.52 -18.67 0.11
C VAL A 115 -23.52 -18.09 -0.89
N LEU A 116 -22.47 -18.83 -1.22
CA LEU A 116 -21.49 -18.44 -2.22
C LEU A 116 -22.15 -18.38 -3.60
N ILE A 117 -22.12 -17.23 -4.23
CA ILE A 117 -22.67 -16.99 -5.57
C ILE A 117 -21.59 -16.92 -6.63
N ALA A 118 -20.45 -16.30 -6.30
CA ALA A 118 -19.32 -16.21 -7.20
C ALA A 118 -18.00 -16.28 -6.43
N ASP A 119 -17.11 -17.16 -6.92
CA ASP A 119 -15.74 -17.29 -6.40
C ASP A 119 -14.83 -16.16 -6.89
N SER A 120 -15.19 -15.53 -8.00
CA SER A 120 -14.48 -14.40 -8.58
C SER A 120 -15.50 -13.37 -9.07
N PHE A 121 -15.34 -12.14 -8.62
CA PHE A 121 -16.23 -11.08 -9.04
C PHE A 121 -15.43 -9.85 -9.46
N ASP A 122 -15.15 -9.73 -10.75
CA ASP A 122 -14.28 -8.73 -11.34
C ASP A 122 -14.86 -7.30 -11.29
N ASP A 123 -16.21 -7.17 -11.15
CA ASP A 123 -16.90 -5.89 -11.23
C ASP A 123 -16.90 -5.08 -9.91
N LEU A 124 -16.48 -5.69 -8.78
CA LEU A 124 -16.48 -5.01 -7.48
C LEU A 124 -15.20 -4.23 -7.18
N LEU A 125 -14.07 -4.67 -7.71
CA LEU A 125 -12.77 -4.01 -7.53
C LEU A 125 -12.16 -3.66 -8.89
N PRO A 126 -11.58 -2.46 -9.04
CA PRO A 126 -10.78 -2.12 -10.20
C PRO A 126 -9.49 -2.94 -10.22
N ARG A 127 -8.92 -3.15 -11.41
CA ARG A 127 -7.75 -4.01 -11.62
C ARG A 127 -6.54 -3.64 -10.76
N TYR A 128 -6.33 -2.36 -10.52
CA TYR A 128 -5.22 -1.92 -9.67
C TYR A 128 -5.34 -2.33 -8.19
N LEU A 129 -6.52 -2.79 -7.74
CA LEU A 129 -6.75 -3.40 -6.41
C LEU A 129 -6.98 -4.90 -6.48
N SER A 130 -6.66 -5.56 -7.59
CA SER A 130 -6.86 -7.00 -7.80
C SER A 130 -6.11 -7.89 -6.81
N PHE A 131 -5.08 -7.36 -6.15
CA PHE A 131 -4.34 -8.06 -5.10
C PHE A 131 -5.08 -8.13 -3.75
N VAL A 132 -6.15 -7.34 -3.57
CA VAL A 132 -6.97 -7.37 -2.35
C VAL A 132 -7.82 -8.64 -2.36
N VAL A 133 -7.69 -9.43 -1.31
CA VAL A 133 -8.45 -10.67 -1.11
C VAL A 133 -9.57 -10.43 -0.10
N GLY A 134 -10.73 -11.06 -0.28
CA GLY A 134 -11.78 -10.87 0.70
C GLY A 134 -13.10 -11.56 0.42
N VAL A 135 -14.04 -11.25 1.28
CA VAL A 135 -15.42 -11.76 1.24
C VAL A 135 -16.38 -10.58 1.35
N VAL A 136 -17.39 -10.61 0.52
CA VAL A 136 -18.53 -9.67 0.55
C VAL A 136 -19.81 -10.47 0.69
N ASP A 137 -20.64 -10.19 1.68
CA ASP A 137 -21.94 -10.83 1.90
C ASP A 137 -23.04 -9.78 2.01
N SER A 138 -24.05 -9.86 1.16
CA SER A 138 -25.21 -8.97 1.17
C SER A 138 -26.51 -9.76 1.19
N ASP A 139 -27.43 -9.31 2.01
CA ASP A 139 -28.78 -9.87 2.06
C ASP A 139 -29.72 -9.25 1.00
N ASP A 140 -29.36 -8.08 0.48
CA ASP A 140 -30.20 -7.23 -0.38
C ASP A 140 -29.98 -7.43 -1.89
N LEU A 141 -28.98 -8.26 -2.28
CA LEU A 141 -28.71 -8.49 -3.69
C LEU A 141 -29.81 -9.34 -4.34
N PRO A 142 -30.50 -8.82 -5.38
CA PRO A 142 -31.50 -9.59 -6.11
C PRO A 142 -30.82 -10.65 -6.95
N LEU A 143 -31.14 -11.91 -6.67
CA LEU A 143 -30.68 -13.04 -7.47
C LEU A 143 -31.74 -13.41 -8.49
N ASN A 144 -31.31 -13.73 -9.71
CA ASN A 144 -32.17 -14.39 -10.69
C ASN A 144 -32.56 -15.79 -10.21
N VAL A 145 -33.66 -16.33 -10.73
CA VAL A 145 -34.16 -17.67 -10.38
C VAL A 145 -33.11 -18.76 -10.59
N SER A 146 -32.24 -18.59 -11.58
CA SER A 146 -31.10 -19.49 -11.84
C SER A 146 -29.90 -19.28 -10.92
N ARG A 147 -29.84 -18.19 -10.15
CA ARG A 147 -28.69 -17.76 -9.35
C ARG A 147 -27.37 -17.53 -10.14
N GLU A 148 -27.43 -17.55 -11.47
CA GLU A 148 -26.24 -17.47 -12.34
C GLU A 148 -25.88 -16.05 -12.75
N GLN A 149 -26.81 -15.09 -12.65
CA GLN A 149 -26.56 -13.70 -13.03
C GLN A 149 -27.16 -12.71 -12.02
N LEU A 150 -26.35 -11.74 -11.61
CA LEU A 150 -26.79 -10.60 -10.83
C LEU A 150 -27.38 -9.54 -11.77
N SER A 151 -28.69 -9.25 -11.62
CA SER A 151 -29.41 -8.47 -12.61
C SER A 151 -29.35 -6.93 -12.41
N GLN A 152 -28.47 -6.39 -11.54
CA GLN A 152 -28.40 -4.94 -11.32
C GLN A 152 -26.99 -4.37 -11.20
N ASP A 153 -26.43 -3.95 -12.34
CA ASP A 153 -25.15 -3.22 -12.42
C ASP A 153 -25.05 -2.00 -11.51
N LYS A 154 -26.16 -1.31 -11.21
CA LYS A 154 -26.15 -0.11 -10.35
C LYS A 154 -25.82 -0.44 -8.90
N VAL A 155 -26.39 -1.51 -8.36
CA VAL A 155 -26.17 -1.98 -6.98
C VAL A 155 -24.69 -2.35 -6.80
N LEU A 156 -24.17 -3.14 -7.72
CA LEU A 156 -22.77 -3.58 -7.71
C LEU A 156 -21.79 -2.40 -7.82
N LYS A 157 -22.09 -1.40 -8.65
CA LYS A 157 -21.27 -0.18 -8.75
C LYS A 157 -21.24 0.63 -7.45
N VAL A 158 -22.37 0.70 -6.72
CA VAL A 158 -22.41 1.38 -5.42
C VAL A 158 -21.59 0.61 -4.37
N MET A 159 -21.75 -0.73 -4.31
CA MET A 159 -20.94 -1.60 -3.45
C MET A 159 -19.46 -1.46 -3.77
N GLY A 160 -19.09 -1.58 -5.04
CA GLY A 160 -17.70 -1.45 -5.50
C GLY A 160 -17.05 -0.14 -5.07
N LYS A 161 -17.74 1.00 -5.22
CA LYS A 161 -17.24 2.31 -4.73
C LYS A 161 -16.99 2.32 -3.22
N LYS A 162 -17.86 1.70 -2.41
CA LYS A 162 -17.67 1.61 -0.96
C LYS A 162 -16.47 0.71 -0.62
N ILE A 163 -16.34 -0.43 -1.32
CA ILE A 163 -15.26 -1.39 -1.12
C ILE A 163 -13.90 -0.76 -1.51
N VAL A 164 -13.81 -0.13 -2.68
CA VAL A 164 -12.61 0.59 -3.15
C VAL A 164 -12.17 1.64 -2.13
N ARG A 165 -13.12 2.45 -1.63
CA ARG A 165 -12.80 3.44 -0.60
C ARG A 165 -12.25 2.80 0.66
N LYS A 166 -12.81 1.68 1.11
CA LYS A 166 -12.36 0.96 2.30
C LYS A 166 -11.01 0.28 2.09
N ALA A 167 -10.74 -0.25 0.90
CA ALA A 167 -9.44 -0.79 0.55
C ALA A 167 -8.35 0.31 0.57
N ILE A 168 -8.61 1.47 -0.03
CA ILE A 168 -7.68 2.61 0.00
C ILE A 168 -7.49 3.13 1.44
N GLU A 169 -8.55 3.20 2.26
CA GLU A 169 -8.45 3.57 3.68
C GLU A 169 -7.60 2.57 4.49
N MET A 170 -7.69 1.27 4.18
CA MET A 170 -6.89 0.22 4.82
C MET A 170 -5.39 0.39 4.49
N ILE A 171 -5.07 0.59 3.21
CA ILE A 171 -3.70 0.83 2.75
C ILE A 171 -3.14 2.14 3.37
N LYS A 172 -3.97 3.18 3.43
CA LYS A 172 -3.60 4.46 4.04
C LYS A 172 -3.28 4.32 5.52
N LYS A 173 -4.11 3.59 6.28
CA LYS A 173 -3.83 3.32 7.70
C LYS A 173 -2.48 2.64 7.90
N LEU A 174 -2.19 1.62 7.09
CA LEU A 174 -0.90 0.93 7.13
C LEU A 174 0.27 1.88 6.85
N ALA A 175 0.10 2.85 5.93
CA ALA A 175 1.12 3.85 5.62
C ALA A 175 1.31 4.90 6.73
N GLU A 176 0.25 5.19 7.51
CA GLU A 176 0.26 6.19 8.59
C GLU A 176 0.65 5.58 9.96
N GLU A 177 0.64 4.25 10.10
CA GLU A 177 1.11 3.58 11.31
C GLU A 177 2.60 3.87 11.51
N LYS A 178 2.94 4.52 12.62
CA LYS A 178 4.35 4.75 12.97
C LYS A 178 5.05 3.41 13.22
N PRO A 179 6.35 3.28 12.85
CA PRO A 179 7.13 2.11 13.19
C PRO A 179 6.96 1.82 14.68
N ALA A 180 6.71 0.56 15.05
CA ALA A 180 6.70 0.17 16.44
C ALA A 180 8.08 0.54 17.00
N GLU A 181 8.14 1.46 17.97
CA GLU A 181 9.37 1.75 18.70
C GLU A 181 9.86 0.42 19.27
N GLU A 182 10.96 -0.08 18.75
CA GLU A 182 11.73 -1.13 19.42
C GLU A 182 12.08 -0.57 20.79
N LYS A 183 11.49 -1.13 21.83
CA LYS A 183 11.82 -0.76 23.20
C LYS A 183 13.31 -1.01 23.37
N PRO A 184 14.14 0.02 23.64
CA PRO A 184 15.53 -0.22 23.93
C PRO A 184 15.59 -1.04 25.23
N ALA A 185 16.21 -2.21 25.15
CA ALA A 185 16.62 -2.94 26.33
C ALA A 185 17.76 -2.16 27.00
N GLU A 186 17.57 -1.91 28.29
CA GLU A 186 18.57 -1.64 29.30
C GLU A 186 19.29 -0.29 29.35
N GLU A 187 19.10 0.28 30.51
CA GLU A 187 19.81 1.36 31.18
C GLU A 187 21.34 1.29 31.06
N ALA A 188 21.96 2.39 30.72
CA ALA A 188 23.28 2.73 31.22
C ALA A 188 23.46 4.26 31.34
N GLU A 189 23.46 4.70 32.58
CA GLU A 189 24.19 5.77 33.21
C GLU A 189 24.51 7.09 32.49
N LYS A 190 23.99 8.14 33.14
CA LYS A 190 24.34 9.55 33.01
C LYS A 190 25.84 9.81 33.10
N THR A 191 26.35 10.62 32.20
CA THR A 191 27.41 11.58 32.54
C THR A 191 27.13 12.92 31.83
N GLU A 192 26.91 13.93 32.65
CA GLU A 192 26.88 15.34 32.24
C GLU A 192 28.30 15.77 31.87
N GLU A 193 28.47 16.35 30.66
CA GLU A 193 29.55 17.30 30.44
C GLU A 193 29.17 18.38 29.41
N ALA A 194 29.62 19.57 29.70
CA ALA A 194 29.25 20.90 29.32
C ALA A 194 29.12 21.23 27.84
N ALA A 195 28.16 22.12 27.57
CA ALA A 195 27.85 22.73 26.31
C ALA A 195 28.82 23.85 25.91
N GLU A 196 29.36 23.83 24.71
CA GLU A 196 29.78 25.02 23.96
C GLU A 196 28.73 25.33 22.86
N PRO A 197 28.44 26.62 22.57
CA PRO A 197 27.42 27.01 21.60
C PRO A 197 27.92 26.85 20.19
N LYS A 198 27.35 25.90 19.44
CA LYS A 198 27.52 25.82 17.98
C LYS A 198 26.46 26.66 17.28
N GLU A 199 26.91 27.44 16.30
CA GLU A 199 26.10 28.23 15.37
C GLU A 199 24.96 27.40 14.74
N PRO A 200 23.80 28.01 14.39
CA PRO A 200 22.67 27.28 13.80
C PRO A 200 23.03 26.85 12.38
N LYS A 201 23.47 25.60 12.24
CA LYS A 201 23.32 24.90 10.96
C LYS A 201 21.84 24.65 10.80
N GLU A 202 21.26 25.09 9.66
CA GLU A 202 19.94 24.67 9.22
C GLU A 202 19.90 23.14 9.30
N GLU A 203 19.20 22.61 10.30
CA GLU A 203 18.95 21.19 10.43
C GLU A 203 18.10 20.78 9.23
N ALA A 204 18.73 20.06 8.30
CA ALA A 204 17.99 19.35 7.28
C ALA A 204 16.99 18.44 8.02
N LYS A 205 15.68 18.70 7.84
CA LYS A 205 14.61 17.87 8.42
C LYS A 205 14.91 16.42 8.05
N SER A 206 15.11 15.56 9.03
CA SER A 206 15.43 14.15 8.84
C SER A 206 14.36 13.48 8.00
N VAL A 207 14.77 12.58 7.11
CA VAL A 207 13.84 11.76 6.35
C VAL A 207 13.16 10.82 7.35
N GLU A 208 11.87 11.03 7.61
CA GLU A 208 11.08 10.12 8.45
C GLU A 208 11.02 8.75 7.74
N GLU A 209 11.31 7.68 8.49
CA GLU A 209 11.24 6.33 7.98
C GLU A 209 9.77 5.89 7.90
N ASP A 210 9.39 5.38 6.74
CA ASP A 210 8.07 4.75 6.58
C ASP A 210 8.00 3.44 7.39
N ASN A 211 6.78 3.04 7.76
CA ASN A 211 6.54 1.75 8.39
C ASN A 211 7.06 0.59 7.52
N ALA A 212 7.85 -0.31 8.11
CA ALA A 212 8.43 -1.47 7.43
C ALA A 212 7.37 -2.34 6.71
N ASN A 213 6.20 -2.52 7.33
CA ASN A 213 5.08 -3.25 6.73
C ASN A 213 4.54 -2.54 5.48
N TYR A 214 4.54 -1.20 5.47
CA TYR A 214 4.11 -0.46 4.30
C TYR A 214 5.14 -0.53 3.17
N ILE A 215 6.44 -0.52 3.49
CA ILE A 215 7.49 -0.70 2.49
C ILE A 215 7.42 -2.09 1.88
N GLU A 216 7.19 -3.14 2.68
CA GLU A 216 6.96 -4.50 2.15
C GLU A 216 5.78 -4.54 1.18
N LEU A 217 4.65 -3.91 1.51
CA LEU A 217 3.52 -3.76 0.60
C LEU A 217 3.90 -2.99 -0.66
N TRP A 218 4.63 -1.89 -0.52
CA TRP A 218 5.04 -1.04 -1.64
C TRP A 218 5.93 -1.78 -2.64
N GLU A 219 6.89 -2.56 -2.17
CA GLU A 219 7.78 -3.35 -3.02
C GLU A 219 7.03 -4.42 -3.83
N GLN A 220 5.96 -4.98 -3.27
CA GLN A 220 5.14 -5.98 -3.94
C GLN A 220 4.07 -5.38 -4.87
N PHE A 221 3.39 -4.32 -4.45
CA PHE A 221 2.19 -3.80 -5.10
C PHE A 221 2.30 -2.34 -5.56
N GLY A 222 3.47 -1.73 -5.46
CA GLY A 222 3.69 -0.33 -5.86
C GLY A 222 3.29 -0.04 -7.29
N LYS A 223 3.59 -0.96 -8.23
CA LYS A 223 3.17 -0.85 -9.64
C LYS A 223 1.65 -0.81 -9.79
N SER A 224 0.93 -1.64 -9.02
CA SER A 224 -0.54 -1.65 -9.03
C SER A 224 -1.10 -0.31 -8.55
N LEU A 225 -0.55 0.27 -7.48
CA LEU A 225 -0.95 1.59 -6.99
C LEU A 225 -0.64 2.71 -8.01
N LYS A 226 0.49 2.64 -8.71
CA LYS A 226 0.84 3.55 -9.81
C LYS A 226 -0.18 3.48 -10.95
N ILE A 227 -0.59 2.26 -11.35
CA ILE A 227 -1.69 2.06 -12.32
C ILE A 227 -2.97 2.71 -11.83
N GLY A 228 -3.28 2.57 -10.53
CA GLY A 228 -4.45 3.21 -9.92
C GLY A 228 -4.45 4.74 -10.06
N VAL A 229 -3.30 5.40 -9.90
CA VAL A 229 -3.16 6.85 -10.12
C VAL A 229 -3.46 7.24 -11.58
N ILE A 230 -3.12 6.38 -12.53
CA ILE A 230 -3.36 6.61 -13.95
C ILE A 230 -4.84 6.42 -14.29
N GLU A 231 -5.45 5.30 -13.87
CA GLU A 231 -6.78 4.87 -14.30
C GLU A 231 -7.92 5.49 -13.46
N ASP A 232 -7.76 5.61 -12.14
CA ASP A 232 -8.81 6.09 -11.24
C ASP A 232 -8.69 7.59 -10.94
N SER A 233 -9.27 8.40 -11.82
CA SER A 233 -9.28 9.86 -11.65
C SER A 233 -10.03 10.32 -10.39
N ALA A 234 -11.01 9.56 -9.89
CA ALA A 234 -11.80 9.91 -8.71
C ALA A 234 -11.01 9.76 -7.40
N ASN A 235 -10.12 8.78 -7.33
CA ASN A 235 -9.29 8.51 -6.15
C ASN A 235 -7.82 8.90 -6.35
N ARG A 236 -7.46 9.48 -7.51
CA ARG A 236 -6.07 9.83 -7.90
C ARG A 236 -5.30 10.53 -6.78
N ASN A 237 -5.85 11.59 -6.21
CA ASN A 237 -5.17 12.35 -5.15
C ASN A 237 -4.97 11.53 -3.86
N LYS A 238 -5.85 10.57 -3.56
CA LYS A 238 -5.69 9.69 -2.42
C LYS A 238 -4.62 8.63 -2.67
N LEU A 239 -4.60 8.09 -3.89
CA LEU A 239 -3.60 7.11 -4.34
C LEU A 239 -2.21 7.76 -4.47
N ALA A 240 -2.13 9.02 -4.91
CA ALA A 240 -0.88 9.75 -5.00
C ALA A 240 -0.16 9.89 -3.65
N LYS A 241 -0.89 10.02 -2.53
CA LYS A 241 -0.32 10.03 -1.18
C LYS A 241 0.31 8.69 -0.75
N LEU A 242 -0.11 7.62 -1.41
CA LEU A 242 0.40 6.27 -1.17
C LEU A 242 1.66 5.95 -1.98
N LEU A 243 2.02 6.78 -2.95
CA LEU A 243 3.22 6.58 -3.77
C LEU A 243 4.49 6.80 -2.94
N ARG A 244 5.52 6.04 -3.27
CA ARG A 244 6.86 6.17 -2.69
C ARG A 244 7.90 6.25 -3.80
N TYR A 245 8.85 7.14 -3.61
CA TYR A 245 9.96 7.36 -4.53
C TYR A 245 11.27 7.46 -3.76
N LYS A 246 12.37 7.14 -4.40
CA LYS A 246 13.69 7.51 -3.91
C LYS A 246 14.02 8.91 -4.38
N THR A 247 14.84 9.63 -3.64
CA THR A 247 15.16 11.04 -3.93
C THR A 247 16.63 11.32 -3.75
N SER A 248 17.08 12.48 -4.23
CA SER A 248 18.47 12.93 -4.08
C SER A 248 18.90 13.18 -2.62
N LEU A 249 17.96 13.30 -1.68
CA LEU A 249 18.22 13.53 -0.25
C LEU A 249 17.83 12.33 0.62
N SER A 250 17.21 11.30 0.05
CA SER A 250 16.67 10.18 0.83
C SER A 250 17.69 9.09 1.16
N GLU A 251 18.94 9.21 0.68
CA GLU A 251 20.00 8.21 0.89
C GLU A 251 19.56 6.76 0.55
N GLY A 252 18.76 6.63 -0.51
CA GLY A 252 18.21 5.36 -0.96
C GLY A 252 16.95 4.88 -0.23
N LYS A 253 16.45 5.59 0.77
CA LYS A 253 15.19 5.31 1.47
C LYS A 253 13.99 5.73 0.63
N TRP A 254 12.87 5.06 0.86
CA TRP A 254 11.61 5.42 0.24
C TRP A 254 11.01 6.67 0.89
N THR A 255 10.46 7.58 0.10
CA THR A 255 9.89 8.86 0.52
C THR A 255 8.52 9.05 -0.11
N SER A 256 7.55 9.54 0.67
CA SER A 256 6.24 9.93 0.16
C SER A 256 6.27 11.31 -0.50
N LEU A 257 5.28 11.59 -1.35
CA LEU A 257 5.11 12.92 -1.93
C LEU A 257 4.75 13.97 -0.86
N ASP A 258 4.02 13.60 0.20
CA ASP A 258 3.71 14.50 1.32
C ASP A 258 5.02 14.90 2.04
N HIS A 259 5.90 13.95 2.38
CA HIS A 259 7.21 14.23 3.01
C HIS A 259 8.13 15.05 2.10
N TYR A 260 8.08 14.83 0.78
CA TYR A 260 8.80 15.69 -0.16
C TYR A 260 8.31 17.14 -0.07
N VAL A 261 6.98 17.36 -0.09
CA VAL A 261 6.38 18.69 0.00
C VAL A 261 6.71 19.40 1.33
N GLU A 262 6.78 18.67 2.43
CA GLU A 262 7.17 19.20 3.75
C GLU A 262 8.63 19.66 3.81
N ARG A 263 9.52 19.03 3.01
CA ARG A 263 10.94 19.41 2.90
C ARG A 263 11.20 20.45 1.82
N MET A 264 10.20 20.79 1.00
CA MET A 264 10.35 21.81 -0.03
C MET A 264 10.77 23.16 0.57
N LYS A 265 11.58 23.90 -0.17
CA LYS A 265 11.93 25.27 0.18
C LYS A 265 10.73 26.20 -0.03
N ASP A 266 10.59 27.25 0.78
CA ASP A 266 9.45 28.19 0.72
C ASP A 266 9.26 28.84 -0.67
N TRP A 267 10.35 29.07 -1.37
CA TRP A 267 10.36 29.64 -2.70
C TRP A 267 10.09 28.62 -3.81
N GLN A 268 10.17 27.30 -3.53
CA GLN A 268 10.01 26.23 -4.51
C GLN A 268 8.55 26.11 -4.95
N LYS A 269 8.31 26.17 -6.26
CA LYS A 269 6.96 26.10 -6.84
C LYS A 269 6.61 24.75 -7.44
N GLN A 270 7.61 23.95 -7.80
CA GLN A 270 7.46 22.71 -8.54
C GLN A 270 8.06 21.54 -7.76
N ILE A 271 7.49 20.35 -7.97
CA ILE A 271 8.06 19.08 -7.56
C ILE A 271 8.94 18.59 -8.70
N TYR A 272 10.22 18.44 -8.45
CA TYR A 272 11.19 18.07 -9.49
C TYR A 272 11.41 16.57 -9.52
N TYR A 273 11.49 16.01 -10.72
CA TYR A 273 11.83 14.61 -10.92
C TYR A 273 12.78 14.43 -12.12
N VAL A 274 13.50 13.32 -12.10
CA VAL A 274 14.34 12.85 -13.20
C VAL A 274 14.01 11.40 -13.53
N SER A 275 13.83 11.09 -14.81
CA SER A 275 13.60 9.72 -15.28
C SER A 275 14.94 9.08 -15.66
N ALA A 276 15.21 7.89 -15.13
CA ALA A 276 16.40 7.10 -15.45
C ALA A 276 16.11 5.61 -15.24
N ASP A 277 16.90 4.73 -15.88
CA ASP A 277 16.70 3.27 -15.76
C ASP A 277 17.10 2.71 -14.38
N SER A 278 17.90 3.46 -13.61
CA SER A 278 18.30 3.07 -12.25
C SER A 278 18.59 4.30 -11.38
N VAL A 279 18.63 4.10 -10.07
CA VAL A 279 18.96 5.15 -9.10
C VAL A 279 20.35 5.69 -9.33
N GLU A 280 21.35 4.84 -9.62
CA GLU A 280 22.75 5.23 -9.85
C GLU A 280 22.87 6.13 -11.11
N LYS A 281 22.11 5.83 -12.17
CA LYS A 281 22.05 6.67 -13.36
C LYS A 281 21.37 8.01 -13.07
N ALA A 282 20.30 8.00 -12.26
CA ALA A 282 19.64 9.23 -11.83
C ALA A 282 20.62 10.12 -11.05
N GLU A 283 21.34 9.56 -10.07
CA GLU A 283 22.31 10.28 -9.23
C GLU A 283 23.50 10.86 -10.02
N SER A 284 23.89 10.20 -11.10
CA SER A 284 24.97 10.66 -11.99
C SER A 284 24.50 11.62 -13.09
N SER A 285 23.22 11.96 -13.11
CA SER A 285 22.67 12.90 -14.09
C SER A 285 23.28 14.30 -13.94
N MET A 286 23.80 14.86 -15.02
CA MET A 286 24.36 16.21 -15.04
C MET A 286 23.32 17.30 -14.75
N PHE A 287 22.05 17.03 -14.96
CA PHE A 287 20.96 17.97 -14.65
C PHE A 287 20.75 18.16 -13.15
N LEU A 288 21.23 17.23 -12.31
CA LEU A 288 21.10 17.31 -10.85
C LEU A 288 22.04 18.34 -10.21
N ASP A 289 23.13 18.73 -10.85
CA ASP A 289 24.16 19.56 -10.23
C ASP A 289 23.62 20.90 -9.72
N ALA A 290 22.79 21.56 -10.53
CA ALA A 290 22.16 22.82 -10.15
C ALA A 290 21.21 22.69 -8.96
N PHE A 291 20.52 21.55 -8.85
CA PHE A 291 19.59 21.25 -7.75
C PHE A 291 20.35 20.90 -6.47
N LYS A 292 21.40 20.07 -6.57
CA LYS A 292 22.27 19.72 -5.43
C LYS A 292 22.91 20.96 -4.80
N LYS A 293 23.42 21.88 -5.61
CA LYS A 293 24.01 23.14 -5.12
C LYS A 293 23.01 24.04 -4.41
N ARG A 294 21.76 24.03 -4.82
CA ARG A 294 20.67 24.79 -4.20
C ARG A 294 20.02 24.05 -3.02
N GLY A 295 20.46 22.82 -2.75
CA GLY A 295 19.85 21.97 -1.72
C GLY A 295 18.38 21.64 -2.00
N VAL A 296 18.03 21.50 -3.29
CA VAL A 296 16.67 21.14 -3.74
C VAL A 296 16.61 19.64 -3.96
N GLU A 297 15.61 19.02 -3.40
CA GLU A 297 15.34 17.60 -3.54
C GLU A 297 14.75 17.28 -4.92
N VAL A 298 15.17 16.15 -5.53
CA VAL A 298 14.69 15.67 -6.82
C VAL A 298 14.27 14.21 -6.68
N LEU A 299 13.05 13.88 -7.14
CA LEU A 299 12.52 12.53 -7.18
C LEU A 299 13.19 11.72 -8.31
N TYR A 300 13.44 10.44 -8.05
CA TYR A 300 13.96 9.49 -9.03
C TYR A 300 12.85 8.60 -9.57
N PHE A 301 12.53 8.74 -10.83
CA PHE A 301 11.62 7.89 -11.57
C PHE A 301 12.42 6.80 -12.26
N THR A 302 12.37 5.60 -11.67
CA THR A 302 13.19 4.47 -12.15
C THR A 302 12.39 3.44 -12.95
N GLU A 303 11.07 3.58 -12.96
CA GLU A 303 10.19 2.69 -13.71
C GLU A 303 9.53 3.45 -14.87
N PRO A 304 9.36 2.83 -16.05
CA PRO A 304 8.70 3.46 -17.20
C PRO A 304 7.27 3.96 -16.90
N ILE A 305 6.57 3.31 -15.96
CA ILE A 305 5.24 3.71 -15.54
C ILE A 305 5.20 5.08 -14.84
N ASP A 306 6.32 5.52 -14.24
CA ASP A 306 6.39 6.77 -13.49
C ASP A 306 6.16 7.99 -14.37
N GLU A 307 6.58 7.94 -15.63
CA GLU A 307 6.28 9.01 -16.59
C GLU A 307 4.78 9.15 -16.86
N TYR A 308 4.07 8.03 -16.97
CA TYR A 308 2.61 8.05 -17.11
C TYR A 308 1.93 8.55 -15.84
N VAL A 309 2.48 8.25 -14.67
CA VAL A 309 2.01 8.80 -13.40
C VAL A 309 2.14 10.33 -13.41
N ALA A 310 3.30 10.87 -13.78
CA ALA A 310 3.53 12.32 -13.87
C ALA A 310 2.59 13.01 -14.86
N GLN A 311 2.38 12.42 -16.03
CA GLN A 311 1.47 12.95 -17.06
C GLN A 311 0.01 13.03 -16.60
N ASN A 312 -0.43 12.06 -15.77
CA ASN A 312 -1.79 11.99 -15.26
C ASN A 312 -1.99 12.77 -13.96
N LEU A 313 -1.01 12.73 -13.04
CA LEU A 313 -1.09 13.44 -11.77
C LEU A 313 -0.93 14.94 -11.93
N ARG A 314 -0.03 15.38 -12.81
CA ARG A 314 0.30 16.78 -13.16
C ARG A 314 0.65 17.69 -11.99
N GLU A 315 -0.13 17.65 -10.91
CA GLU A 315 0.07 18.45 -9.70
C GLU A 315 -0.21 17.62 -8.45
N PHE A 316 0.50 17.93 -7.38
CA PHE A 316 0.28 17.36 -6.06
C PHE A 316 0.37 18.47 -5.01
N SER A 317 -0.62 18.56 -4.11
CA SER A 317 -0.71 19.62 -3.09
C SER A 317 -0.53 21.05 -3.65
N GLY A 318 -1.05 21.30 -4.86
CA GLY A 318 -0.95 22.60 -5.54
C GLY A 318 0.42 22.92 -6.14
N LYS A 319 1.31 21.93 -6.21
CA LYS A 319 2.62 22.02 -6.86
C LYS A 319 2.65 21.16 -8.12
N SER A 320 3.08 21.73 -9.25
CA SER A 320 3.20 20.96 -10.49
C SER A 320 4.42 20.05 -10.48
N LEU A 321 4.30 18.86 -11.10
CA LEU A 321 5.42 17.97 -11.33
C LEU A 321 6.20 18.45 -12.56
N GLN A 322 7.52 18.59 -12.43
CA GLN A 322 8.40 19.07 -13.49
C GLN A 322 9.60 18.14 -13.69
N ASP A 323 9.78 17.70 -14.91
CA ASP A 323 10.96 16.96 -15.34
C ASP A 323 12.14 17.94 -15.45
N ILE A 324 13.23 17.65 -14.75
CA ILE A 324 14.42 18.52 -14.74
C ILE A 324 15.20 18.49 -16.08
N THR A 325 14.93 17.50 -16.92
CA THR A 325 15.55 17.38 -18.24
C THR A 325 14.82 18.17 -19.33
N LYS A 326 13.60 18.65 -19.04
CA LYS A 326 12.74 19.38 -19.95
C LYS A 326 12.74 20.87 -19.68
N GLU A 327 12.29 21.63 -20.67
CA GLU A 327 12.03 23.06 -20.52
C GLU A 327 10.98 23.34 -19.43
N GLY A 328 10.98 24.53 -18.85
CA GLY A 328 10.01 24.98 -17.88
C GLY A 328 10.40 24.75 -16.42
N VAL A 329 11.67 24.44 -16.16
CA VAL A 329 12.20 24.44 -14.78
C VAL A 329 12.25 25.87 -14.25
N GLU A 330 11.47 26.16 -13.23
CA GLU A 330 11.45 27.45 -12.55
C GLU A 330 11.95 27.31 -11.11
N PHE A 331 13.11 27.87 -10.82
CA PHE A 331 13.54 28.08 -9.45
C PHE A 331 12.84 29.33 -8.94
N GLY A 332 11.97 29.22 -7.94
CA GLY A 332 11.19 30.35 -7.43
C GLY A 332 12.01 31.47 -6.77
N ASP A 333 13.30 31.28 -6.60
CA ASP A 333 14.30 32.22 -6.06
C ASP A 333 14.92 33.14 -7.12
N GLU A 334 14.56 32.99 -8.39
CA GLU A 334 15.12 33.78 -9.48
C GLU A 334 14.76 35.25 -9.35
N LYS A 335 15.75 36.07 -9.01
CA LYS A 335 15.64 37.52 -9.02
C LYS A 335 15.46 37.99 -10.48
N GLU A 336 14.72 39.10 -10.67
CA GLU A 336 14.55 39.71 -12.00
C GLU A 336 15.86 39.93 -12.75
N HIS A 337 16.94 40.11 -11.99
CA HIS A 337 18.28 40.25 -12.55
C HIS A 337 18.74 38.95 -13.24
N ALA A 338 18.51 37.77 -12.65
CA ALA A 338 18.90 36.50 -13.25
C ALA A 338 18.17 36.26 -14.57
N LYS A 339 16.87 36.57 -14.60
CA LYS A 339 16.06 36.51 -15.84
C LYS A 339 16.57 37.46 -16.94
N LYS A 340 17.05 38.63 -16.57
CA LYS A 340 17.65 39.58 -17.53
C LYS A 340 18.98 39.03 -18.05
N VAL A 341 19.82 38.49 -17.19
CA VAL A 341 21.11 37.88 -17.56
C VAL A 341 20.90 36.68 -18.47
N GLN A 342 19.91 35.80 -18.15
CA GLN A 342 19.56 34.66 -19.00
C GLN A 342 19.16 35.12 -20.41
N LYS A 343 18.31 36.12 -20.49
CA LYS A 343 17.86 36.71 -21.76
C LYS A 343 19.00 37.36 -22.56
N GLU A 344 19.98 37.95 -21.86
CA GLU A 344 21.16 38.50 -22.46
C GLU A 344 22.08 37.40 -23.03
N TYR A 345 22.24 36.29 -22.31
CA TYR A 345 22.96 35.11 -22.82
C TYR A 345 22.26 34.49 -24.03
N GLU A 346 20.94 34.34 -24.00
CA GLU A 346 20.15 33.83 -25.13
C GLU A 346 20.42 34.69 -26.39
N ASN A 347 20.31 36.02 -26.27
CA ASN A 347 20.61 36.94 -27.39
C ASN A 347 22.06 36.84 -27.85
N ARG A 348 23.02 36.72 -26.92
CA ARG A 348 24.44 36.65 -27.23
C ARG A 348 24.84 35.38 -27.98
N PHE A 349 24.19 34.27 -27.63
CA PHE A 349 24.45 32.95 -28.20
C PHE A 349 23.51 32.56 -29.33
N GLU A 350 22.57 33.42 -29.74
CA GLU A 350 21.59 33.17 -30.79
C GLU A 350 22.22 32.69 -32.11
N VAL A 351 23.32 33.30 -32.52
CA VAL A 351 24.05 32.90 -33.73
C VAL A 351 24.65 31.50 -33.58
N LEU A 352 25.18 31.18 -32.40
CA LEU A 352 25.79 29.89 -32.14
C LEU A 352 24.73 28.79 -32.08
N THR A 353 23.63 29.01 -31.40
CA THR A 353 22.52 28.04 -31.27
C THR A 353 21.87 27.78 -32.63
N SER A 354 21.68 28.80 -33.44
CA SER A 354 21.16 28.66 -34.81
C SER A 354 22.12 27.86 -35.69
N TRP A 355 23.43 28.16 -35.64
CA TRP A 355 24.44 27.39 -36.37
C TRP A 355 24.50 25.92 -35.91
N MET A 356 24.47 25.66 -34.61
CA MET A 356 24.44 24.30 -34.09
C MET A 356 23.19 23.54 -34.55
N LYS A 357 22.04 24.20 -34.59
CA LYS A 357 20.80 23.59 -35.10
C LYS A 357 20.91 23.24 -36.59
N GLU A 358 21.49 24.14 -37.42
CA GLU A 358 21.72 23.85 -38.82
C GLU A 358 22.69 22.68 -39.03
N LEU A 359 23.77 22.61 -38.21
CA LEU A 359 24.77 21.55 -38.29
C LEU A 359 24.21 20.17 -37.90
N LEU A 360 23.35 20.13 -36.85
CA LEU A 360 22.76 18.89 -36.32
C LEU A 360 21.52 18.45 -37.12
N GLY A 361 20.85 19.37 -37.83
CA GLY A 361 19.71 19.11 -38.68
C GLY A 361 18.56 18.42 -37.93
N ASP A 362 18.06 17.33 -38.51
CA ASP A 362 16.91 16.56 -37.95
C ASP A 362 17.25 15.73 -36.68
N LYS A 363 18.52 15.77 -36.23
CA LYS A 363 18.93 15.06 -35.01
C LYS A 363 18.47 15.72 -33.70
N VAL A 364 18.16 17.02 -33.76
CA VAL A 364 17.74 17.84 -32.63
C VAL A 364 16.57 18.72 -33.04
N ASP A 365 15.58 18.82 -32.16
CA ASP A 365 14.43 19.71 -32.39
C ASP A 365 14.78 21.17 -32.13
N LYS A 366 15.56 21.44 -31.07
CA LYS A 366 15.94 22.78 -30.66
C LYS A 366 17.29 22.80 -29.95
N VAL A 367 17.99 23.91 -30.05
CA VAL A 367 19.22 24.20 -29.28
C VAL A 367 18.94 25.42 -28.42
N GLU A 368 19.07 25.29 -27.12
CA GLU A 368 18.79 26.36 -26.15
C GLU A 368 19.96 26.62 -25.21
N VAL A 369 20.02 27.81 -24.69
CA VAL A 369 20.95 28.19 -23.63
C VAL A 369 20.23 27.97 -22.29
N THR A 370 20.79 27.12 -21.42
CA THR A 370 20.22 26.83 -20.12
C THR A 370 21.16 27.16 -18.97
N ALA A 371 20.62 27.58 -17.85
CA ALA A 371 21.34 27.78 -16.59
C ALA A 371 21.33 26.55 -15.68
N THR A 372 20.69 25.45 -16.09
CA THR A 372 20.61 24.22 -15.30
C THR A 372 21.82 23.31 -15.42
N LEU A 373 22.65 23.50 -16.48
CA LEU A 373 23.89 22.77 -16.68
C LEU A 373 25.07 23.65 -16.19
N GLU A 374 25.81 23.17 -15.21
CA GLU A 374 26.95 23.90 -14.66
C GLU A 374 28.30 23.21 -14.93
N ALA A 375 28.31 21.88 -14.95
CA ALA A 375 29.54 21.11 -15.15
C ALA A 375 29.77 20.70 -16.62
N ALA A 376 28.69 20.55 -17.40
CA ALA A 376 28.78 20.16 -18.81
C ALA A 376 28.51 21.36 -19.72
N PRO A 377 29.33 21.57 -20.79
CA PRO A 377 29.13 22.69 -21.71
C PRO A 377 27.91 22.51 -22.64
N ALA A 378 27.49 21.31 -22.87
CA ALA A 378 26.31 20.95 -23.68
C ALA A 378 25.90 19.51 -23.46
N VAL A 379 24.66 19.19 -23.73
CA VAL A 379 24.05 17.83 -23.69
C VAL A 379 23.51 17.47 -25.05
#